data_18e220bcfa7c546e45e2dd6026b3c386
#
_entry.id   18e220bcfa7c546e45e2dd6026b3c386
#
_cell.length_a   1.000
_cell.length_b   1.000
_cell.length_c   1.000
_cell.angle_alpha   90.00
_cell.angle_beta   90.00
_cell.angle_gamma   90.00
#
_symmetry.space_group_name_H-M   'P 1'
#
loop_
_entity.id
_entity.type
_entity.pdbx_description
1 polymer ?
#
loop_
_entity_poly.entity_id
_entity_poly.type
_entity_poly.pdbx_seq_one_letter_code
_entity_poly.pdbx_strand_id
1 'polypeptide(L)'
;VVTVAPPESIPFTPTETLSGRIEAVESVEIRPRVSGYLTEVRFQAGQAVRKGQVLFVIDPRPFVAAVQRAEAEVDSAKVRLATAGRESVRAEQLLKTQAISVEGADQRDARMGESKAALAAAMAHLETARLNLDYTQIRSPIDGRVGRALMTLGNNVSGVDGMNSLLATVVSVDPVHAYADLDEAVLLRLNRFRAEKQLPVDEQGRIRVSLGLADEEGFPHEGVVESFDNRLDRDTGSLLFRVLLPNPDERLVPGLFARISIPVGPAGNALVVPDSVIGTEQSLKFAYTVSSSNTVEKRFVVPGPLVHGKRIILSGLKEGERVIVNGTLRVLFPGQPVQPQEAPAAAPSTPKSGSAH
;
A
#
# COMPACT_ATOMS: atom_id res chain seq x y z
N VAL A 1 4.36 -57.61 9.59
CA VAL A 1 3.76 -56.91 8.42
C VAL A 1 3.79 -55.41 8.70
N VAL A 2 4.24 -54.63 7.77
CA VAL A 2 4.23 -53.15 7.79
C VAL A 2 3.58 -52.65 6.52
N THR A 3 2.82 -51.58 6.60
CA THR A 3 2.23 -50.95 5.41
C THR A 3 3.18 -49.89 4.85
N VAL A 4 3.46 -49.97 3.56
CA VAL A 4 4.37 -49.06 2.90
C VAL A 4 3.63 -48.28 1.78
N ALA A 5 4.03 -47.03 1.59
CA ALA A 5 3.58 -46.24 0.46
C ALA A 5 4.76 -45.38 -0.07
N PRO A 6 4.82 -45.10 -1.35
CA PRO A 6 5.76 -44.10 -1.85
C PRO A 6 5.35 -42.71 -1.36
N PRO A 7 6.31 -41.80 -1.12
CA PRO A 7 6.00 -40.38 -0.87
C PRO A 7 5.24 -39.81 -2.07
N GLU A 8 4.25 -38.99 -1.80
CA GLU A 8 3.53 -38.27 -2.87
C GLU A 8 4.32 -37.02 -3.26
N SER A 9 4.32 -36.68 -4.53
CA SER A 9 4.94 -35.47 -5.05
C SER A 9 3.87 -34.40 -5.24
N ILE A 10 4.02 -33.26 -4.59
CA ILE A 10 3.10 -32.11 -4.72
C ILE A 10 3.86 -30.86 -5.15
N PRO A 11 3.21 -29.97 -5.93
CA PRO A 11 3.79 -28.66 -6.21
C PRO A 11 4.01 -27.90 -4.89
N PHE A 12 5.19 -27.37 -4.69
CA PHE A 12 5.54 -26.63 -3.48
C PHE A 12 6.55 -25.51 -3.78
N THR A 13 6.29 -24.34 -3.24
CA THR A 13 7.23 -23.23 -3.24
C THR A 13 7.62 -22.96 -1.80
N PRO A 14 8.91 -23.02 -1.44
CA PRO A 14 9.36 -22.64 -0.10
C PRO A 14 8.99 -21.19 0.19
N THR A 15 8.29 -20.96 1.29
CA THR A 15 7.87 -19.61 1.72
C THR A 15 8.35 -19.34 3.14
N GLU A 16 8.59 -18.07 3.45
CA GLU A 16 8.80 -17.57 4.79
C GLU A 16 7.56 -16.78 5.21
N THR A 17 7.13 -16.93 6.46
CA THR A 17 5.99 -16.18 7.01
C THR A 17 6.50 -15.08 7.91
N LEU A 18 6.17 -13.85 7.57
CA LEU A 18 6.57 -12.64 8.27
C LEU A 18 5.35 -11.95 8.85
N SER A 19 5.53 -11.31 10.00
CA SER A 19 4.50 -10.43 10.56
C SER A 19 4.63 -9.04 9.98
N GLY A 20 3.52 -8.47 9.55
CA GLY A 20 3.48 -7.14 8.96
C GLY A 20 2.28 -6.33 9.43
N ARG A 21 2.21 -5.10 8.98
CA ARG A 21 1.10 -4.18 9.24
C ARG A 21 0.56 -3.61 7.94
N ILE A 22 -0.76 -3.52 7.85
CA ILE A 22 -1.44 -2.89 6.72
C ILE A 22 -1.44 -1.37 6.93
N GLU A 23 -1.11 -0.62 5.89
CA GLU A 23 -1.14 0.84 5.87
C GLU A 23 -1.85 1.33 4.62
N ALA A 24 -2.40 2.53 4.69
CA ALA A 24 -2.95 3.18 3.51
C ALA A 24 -1.81 3.60 2.56
N VAL A 25 -2.07 3.53 1.24
CA VAL A 25 -1.13 4.06 0.23
C VAL A 25 -0.98 5.57 0.41
N GLU A 26 -2.10 6.27 0.64
CA GLU A 26 -2.12 7.70 0.89
C GLU A 26 -2.87 8.00 2.19
N SER A 27 -2.29 8.84 3.03
CA SER A 27 -2.91 9.34 4.25
C SER A 27 -2.72 10.86 4.30
N VAL A 28 -3.83 11.60 4.24
CA VAL A 28 -3.80 13.05 4.18
C VAL A 28 -4.55 13.67 5.35
N GLU A 29 -3.85 14.52 6.08
CA GLU A 29 -4.43 15.37 7.11
C GLU A 29 -5.14 16.55 6.47
N ILE A 30 -6.43 16.69 6.73
CA ILE A 30 -7.26 17.79 6.26
C ILE A 30 -7.07 18.97 7.20
N ARG A 31 -6.41 20.01 6.69
CA ARG A 31 -6.13 21.25 7.42
C ARG A 31 -6.63 22.45 6.62
N PRO A 32 -7.17 23.51 7.26
CA PRO A 32 -7.60 24.72 6.58
C PRO A 32 -6.39 25.51 6.09
N ARG A 33 -6.58 26.26 5.02
CA ARG A 33 -5.58 27.24 4.49
C ARG A 33 -5.92 28.68 4.85
N VAL A 34 -7.17 28.92 5.31
CA VAL A 34 -7.64 30.21 5.79
C VAL A 34 -8.27 30.04 7.16
N SER A 35 -8.24 31.10 7.97
CA SER A 35 -8.79 31.09 9.32
C SER A 35 -10.24 31.59 9.30
N GLY A 36 -11.09 31.02 10.14
CA GLY A 36 -12.49 31.44 10.29
C GLY A 36 -13.33 30.43 11.03
N TYR A 37 -14.63 30.70 11.18
CA TYR A 37 -15.56 29.81 11.86
C TYR A 37 -16.06 28.69 10.94
N LEU A 38 -16.07 27.46 11.45
CA LEU A 38 -16.67 26.30 10.77
C LEU A 38 -18.20 26.44 10.77
N THR A 39 -18.80 26.53 9.59
CA THR A 39 -20.27 26.61 9.39
C THR A 39 -20.91 25.30 9.02
N GLU A 40 -20.17 24.41 8.34
CA GLU A 40 -20.74 23.13 7.88
C GLU A 40 -19.67 22.01 7.95
N VAL A 41 -20.15 20.80 8.26
CA VAL A 41 -19.45 19.53 8.08
C VAL A 41 -20.33 18.68 7.18
N ARG A 42 -19.83 18.31 6.00
CA ARG A 42 -20.60 17.67 4.92
C ARG A 42 -20.29 16.18 4.73
N PHE A 43 -19.92 15.50 5.78
CA PHE A 43 -19.66 14.05 5.76
C PHE A 43 -20.00 13.42 7.12
N GLN A 44 -20.09 12.10 7.12
CA GLN A 44 -20.16 11.29 8.33
C GLN A 44 -18.83 10.58 8.58
N ALA A 45 -18.50 10.33 9.85
CA ALA A 45 -17.28 9.59 10.20
C ALA A 45 -17.28 8.19 9.57
N GLY A 46 -16.16 7.83 8.94
CA GLY A 46 -16.03 6.57 8.21
C GLY A 46 -16.65 6.54 6.82
N GLN A 47 -17.21 7.64 6.33
CA GLN A 47 -17.81 7.72 4.99
C GLN A 47 -16.73 7.67 3.90
N ALA A 48 -17.03 6.97 2.79
CA ALA A 48 -16.25 7.05 1.57
C ALA A 48 -16.42 8.43 0.92
N VAL A 49 -15.31 9.06 0.54
CA VAL A 49 -15.26 10.38 -0.08
C VAL A 49 -14.44 10.35 -1.36
N ARG A 50 -14.80 11.23 -2.30
CA ARG A 50 -14.08 11.39 -3.57
C ARG A 50 -13.17 12.60 -3.56
N LYS A 51 -12.12 12.54 -4.32
CA LYS A 51 -11.25 13.70 -4.60
C LYS A 51 -12.09 14.89 -5.08
N GLY A 52 -11.87 16.07 -4.47
CA GLY A 52 -12.63 17.29 -4.74
C GLY A 52 -13.95 17.43 -3.99
N GLN A 53 -14.43 16.39 -3.30
CA GLN A 53 -15.63 16.48 -2.48
C GLN A 53 -15.43 17.44 -1.32
N VAL A 54 -16.38 18.37 -1.11
CA VAL A 54 -16.36 19.31 0.02
C VAL A 54 -16.62 18.56 1.33
N LEU A 55 -15.71 18.71 2.27
CA LEU A 55 -15.79 18.10 3.61
C LEU A 55 -16.22 19.12 4.67
N PHE A 56 -15.64 20.31 4.63
CA PHE A 56 -15.92 21.37 5.58
C PHE A 56 -16.15 22.69 4.85
N VAL A 57 -16.91 23.58 5.46
CA VAL A 57 -17.11 24.95 5.00
C VAL A 57 -16.80 25.92 6.14
N ILE A 58 -15.88 26.86 5.86
CA ILE A 58 -15.59 28.01 6.70
C ILE A 58 -16.53 29.15 6.29
N ASP A 59 -16.94 30.03 7.18
CA ASP A 59 -17.81 31.17 6.90
C ASP A 59 -17.27 31.97 5.69
N PRO A 60 -17.93 31.94 4.53
CA PRO A 60 -17.43 32.58 3.32
C PRO A 60 -17.70 34.10 3.28
N ARG A 61 -18.58 34.64 4.14
CA ARG A 61 -19.03 36.03 4.08
C ARG A 61 -17.92 37.05 4.11
N PRO A 62 -16.90 36.97 5.00
CA PRO A 62 -15.76 37.91 5.00
C PRO A 62 -14.96 37.84 3.71
N PHE A 63 -14.79 36.64 3.15
CA PHE A 63 -14.03 36.40 1.91
C PHE A 63 -14.80 36.90 0.67
N VAL A 64 -16.11 36.73 0.63
CA VAL A 64 -16.97 37.31 -0.44
C VAL A 64 -16.84 38.83 -0.44
N ALA A 65 -16.90 39.47 0.74
CA ALA A 65 -16.71 40.93 0.85
C ALA A 65 -15.32 41.38 0.42
N ALA A 66 -14.27 40.56 0.67
CA ALA A 66 -12.92 40.84 0.19
C ALA A 66 -12.81 40.76 -1.34
N VAL A 67 -13.45 39.76 -1.97
CA VAL A 67 -13.51 39.64 -3.44
C VAL A 67 -14.23 40.84 -4.04
N GLN A 68 -15.39 41.24 -3.52
CA GLN A 68 -16.12 42.42 -4.02
C GLN A 68 -15.29 43.70 -3.91
N ARG A 69 -14.54 43.89 -2.83
CA ARG A 69 -13.62 45.02 -2.67
C ARG A 69 -12.53 45.00 -3.74
N ALA A 70 -11.88 43.84 -3.92
CA ALA A 70 -10.82 43.72 -4.91
C ALA A 70 -11.33 43.89 -6.36
N GLU A 71 -12.57 43.47 -6.66
CA GLU A 71 -13.21 43.73 -7.95
C GLU A 71 -13.42 45.24 -8.20
N ALA A 72 -13.88 45.97 -7.20
CA ALA A 72 -14.01 47.43 -7.28
C ALA A 72 -12.64 48.13 -7.48
N GLU A 73 -11.57 47.64 -6.86
CA GLU A 73 -10.21 48.16 -7.09
C GLU A 73 -9.73 47.93 -8.52
N VAL A 74 -9.98 46.72 -9.07
CA VAL A 74 -9.68 46.44 -10.48
C VAL A 74 -10.44 47.37 -11.42
N ASP A 75 -11.74 47.61 -11.18
CA ASP A 75 -12.54 48.48 -12.03
C ASP A 75 -12.09 49.94 -11.94
N SER A 76 -11.72 50.42 -10.74
CA SER A 76 -11.09 51.72 -10.56
C SER A 76 -9.77 51.84 -11.35
N ALA A 77 -8.90 50.84 -11.29
CA ALA A 77 -7.63 50.82 -11.99
C ALA A 77 -7.82 50.75 -13.52
N LYS A 78 -8.81 50.01 -14.04
CA LYS A 78 -9.18 50.01 -15.46
C LYS A 78 -9.57 51.41 -15.96
N VAL A 79 -10.40 52.15 -15.20
CA VAL A 79 -10.82 53.50 -15.55
C VAL A 79 -9.61 54.45 -15.60
N ARG A 80 -8.70 54.34 -14.60
CA ARG A 80 -7.47 55.17 -14.58
C ARG A 80 -6.58 54.88 -15.79
N LEU A 81 -6.35 53.58 -16.13
CA LEU A 81 -5.58 53.19 -17.27
C LEU A 81 -6.21 53.67 -18.58
N ALA A 82 -7.53 53.53 -18.74
CA ALA A 82 -8.24 54.04 -19.93
C ALA A 82 -8.15 55.54 -20.07
N THR A 83 -8.13 56.29 -18.97
CA THR A 83 -7.95 57.77 -19.01
C THR A 83 -6.51 58.13 -19.36
N ALA A 84 -5.52 57.51 -18.68
CA ALA A 84 -4.10 57.74 -18.97
C ALA A 84 -3.72 57.36 -20.42
N GLY A 85 -4.30 56.24 -20.94
CA GLY A 85 -4.11 55.85 -22.33
C GLY A 85 -4.66 56.84 -23.34
N ARG A 86 -5.86 57.43 -23.10
CA ARG A 86 -6.40 58.51 -23.96
C ARG A 86 -5.54 59.77 -23.91
N GLU A 87 -4.98 60.10 -22.70
CA GLU A 87 -4.08 61.24 -22.54
C GLU A 87 -2.74 61.02 -23.25
N SER A 88 -2.14 59.83 -23.19
CA SER A 88 -0.90 59.47 -23.86
C SER A 88 -1.08 59.54 -25.39
N VAL A 89 -2.13 58.92 -25.94
CA VAL A 89 -2.44 59.00 -27.40
C VAL A 89 -2.65 60.44 -27.86
N ARG A 90 -3.35 61.27 -27.10
CA ARG A 90 -3.53 62.69 -27.41
C ARG A 90 -2.22 63.45 -27.36
N ALA A 91 -1.37 63.16 -26.39
CA ALA A 91 -0.05 63.78 -26.25
C ALA A 91 0.86 63.44 -27.45
N GLU A 92 0.83 62.19 -27.92
CA GLU A 92 1.58 61.75 -29.08
C GLU A 92 1.14 62.55 -30.38
N GLN A 93 -0.17 62.78 -30.51
CA GLN A 93 -0.69 63.56 -31.61
C GLN A 93 -0.25 65.03 -31.52
N LEU A 94 -0.29 65.67 -30.35
CA LEU A 94 0.12 67.02 -30.10
C LEU A 94 1.66 67.23 -30.28
N LEU A 95 2.45 66.18 -29.93
CA LEU A 95 3.89 66.22 -30.18
C LEU A 95 4.23 66.29 -31.69
N LYS A 96 3.50 65.48 -32.51
CA LYS A 96 3.65 65.53 -33.99
C LYS A 96 3.35 66.91 -34.59
N THR A 97 2.49 67.68 -33.95
CA THR A 97 2.15 69.08 -34.38
C THR A 97 2.99 70.13 -33.62
N GLN A 98 3.98 69.72 -32.81
CA GLN A 98 4.82 70.58 -31.96
C GLN A 98 4.02 71.42 -30.94
N ALA A 99 2.83 71.01 -30.57
CA ALA A 99 1.95 71.68 -29.63
C ALA A 99 2.28 71.40 -28.13
N ILE A 100 3.13 70.41 -27.89
CA ILE A 100 3.66 70.13 -26.53
C ILE A 100 5.16 69.80 -26.59
N SER A 101 5.83 69.84 -25.44
CA SER A 101 7.24 69.42 -25.30
C SER A 101 7.37 67.90 -25.28
N VAL A 102 8.56 67.40 -25.66
CA VAL A 102 8.90 65.95 -25.55
C VAL A 102 8.73 65.47 -24.10
N GLU A 103 9.24 66.24 -23.14
CA GLU A 103 9.09 65.97 -21.72
C GLU A 103 7.62 65.81 -21.30
N GLY A 104 6.74 66.66 -21.82
CA GLY A 104 5.30 66.62 -21.53
C GLY A 104 4.62 65.39 -22.15
N ALA A 105 5.10 64.84 -23.28
CA ALA A 105 4.64 63.59 -23.85
C ALA A 105 5.14 62.39 -23.05
N ASP A 106 6.43 62.37 -22.70
CA ASP A 106 7.07 61.31 -21.93
C ASP A 106 6.43 61.16 -20.50
N GLN A 107 6.07 62.26 -19.84
CA GLN A 107 5.33 62.22 -18.57
C GLN A 107 3.97 61.52 -18.69
N ARG A 108 3.24 61.72 -19.81
CA ARG A 108 1.93 61.08 -19.99
C ARG A 108 2.06 59.60 -20.34
N ASP A 109 3.11 59.26 -21.09
CA ASP A 109 3.41 57.84 -21.37
C ASP A 109 3.86 57.08 -20.08
N ALA A 110 4.73 57.69 -19.26
CA ALA A 110 5.10 57.17 -17.97
C ALA A 110 3.85 56.92 -17.07
N ARG A 111 2.93 57.91 -17.04
CA ARG A 111 1.68 57.79 -16.28
C ARG A 111 0.77 56.68 -16.78
N MET A 112 0.75 56.44 -18.10
CA MET A 112 0.05 55.28 -18.66
C MET A 112 0.72 53.98 -18.21
N GLY A 113 2.07 53.90 -18.23
CA GLY A 113 2.84 52.77 -17.71
C GLY A 113 2.55 52.48 -16.22
N GLU A 114 2.54 53.53 -15.38
CA GLU A 114 2.18 53.41 -13.93
C GLU A 114 0.74 52.88 -13.77
N SER A 115 -0.22 53.43 -14.54
CA SER A 115 -1.61 52.97 -14.47
C SER A 115 -1.78 51.53 -14.93
N LYS A 116 -0.99 51.06 -15.89
CA LYS A 116 -0.94 49.68 -16.36
C LYS A 116 -0.39 48.77 -15.27
N ALA A 117 0.68 49.16 -14.57
CA ALA A 117 1.24 48.40 -13.44
C ALA A 117 0.26 48.35 -12.28
N ALA A 118 -0.44 49.47 -11.97
CA ALA A 118 -1.47 49.51 -10.93
C ALA A 118 -2.65 48.57 -11.24
N LEU A 119 -3.08 48.46 -12.49
CA LEU A 119 -4.10 47.48 -12.90
C LEU A 119 -3.60 46.04 -12.68
N ALA A 120 -2.37 45.73 -13.07
CA ALA A 120 -1.81 44.41 -12.89
C ALA A 120 -1.75 44.03 -11.38
N ALA A 121 -1.36 44.98 -10.53
CA ALA A 121 -1.36 44.77 -9.08
C ALA A 121 -2.79 44.53 -8.52
N ALA A 122 -3.77 45.31 -8.94
CA ALA A 122 -5.17 45.12 -8.54
C ALA A 122 -5.74 43.77 -9.00
N MET A 123 -5.38 43.31 -10.18
CA MET A 123 -5.76 41.97 -10.70
C MET A 123 -5.14 40.86 -9.85
N ALA A 124 -3.88 40.98 -9.44
CA ALA A 124 -3.22 40.01 -8.57
C ALA A 124 -3.88 39.96 -7.16
N HIS A 125 -4.29 41.11 -6.63
CA HIS A 125 -5.05 41.19 -5.37
C HIS A 125 -6.41 40.50 -5.50
N LEU A 126 -7.13 40.68 -6.61
CA LEU A 126 -8.39 40.01 -6.87
C LEU A 126 -8.21 38.50 -6.94
N GLU A 127 -7.18 38.01 -7.60
CA GLU A 127 -6.89 36.57 -7.68
C GLU A 127 -6.61 35.98 -6.30
N THR A 128 -5.84 36.67 -5.48
CA THR A 128 -5.58 36.27 -4.09
C THR A 128 -6.88 36.21 -3.27
N ALA A 129 -7.75 37.19 -3.41
CA ALA A 129 -9.04 37.21 -2.71
C ALA A 129 -9.93 36.05 -3.16
N ARG A 130 -9.95 35.71 -4.45
CA ARG A 130 -10.69 34.57 -5.01
C ARG A 130 -10.15 33.24 -4.50
N LEU A 131 -8.83 33.06 -4.46
CA LEU A 131 -8.20 31.87 -3.89
C LEU A 131 -8.56 31.69 -2.41
N ASN A 132 -8.54 32.77 -1.64
CA ASN A 132 -8.92 32.70 -0.23
C ASN A 132 -10.41 32.33 -0.03
N LEU A 133 -11.29 32.80 -0.93
CA LEU A 133 -12.70 32.40 -0.93
C LEU A 133 -12.84 30.91 -1.31
N ASP A 134 -12.10 30.40 -2.28
CA ASP A 134 -12.12 28.98 -2.64
C ASP A 134 -11.64 28.11 -1.47
N TYR A 135 -10.61 28.54 -0.75
CA TYR A 135 -10.08 27.85 0.42
C TYR A 135 -11.07 27.78 1.61
N THR A 136 -12.18 28.53 1.59
CA THR A 136 -13.25 28.36 2.57
C THR A 136 -13.99 27.04 2.40
N GLN A 137 -13.96 26.44 1.20
CA GLN A 137 -14.47 25.11 0.91
C GLN A 137 -13.34 24.09 0.99
N ILE A 138 -13.23 23.42 2.12
CA ILE A 138 -12.16 22.42 2.33
C ILE A 138 -12.59 21.12 1.70
N ARG A 139 -11.81 20.68 0.70
CA ARG A 139 -12.09 19.50 -0.14
C ARG A 139 -11.14 18.37 0.15
N SER A 140 -11.58 17.13 -0.11
CA SER A 140 -10.69 15.97 -0.09
C SER A 140 -9.69 16.04 -1.25
N PRO A 141 -8.38 15.91 -0.99
CA PRO A 141 -7.37 15.85 -2.04
C PRO A 141 -7.25 14.49 -2.72
N ILE A 142 -7.76 13.43 -2.08
CA ILE A 142 -7.69 12.03 -2.52
C ILE A 142 -9.06 11.36 -2.46
N ASP A 143 -9.20 10.24 -3.17
CA ASP A 143 -10.28 9.29 -2.96
C ASP A 143 -9.95 8.43 -1.73
N GLY A 144 -10.96 8.10 -0.92
CA GLY A 144 -10.71 7.28 0.26
C GLY A 144 -11.82 7.36 1.30
N ARG A 145 -11.48 7.07 2.54
CA ARG A 145 -12.40 7.09 3.68
C ARG A 145 -11.98 8.18 4.67
N VAL A 146 -12.92 9.05 5.01
CA VAL A 146 -12.69 10.13 5.98
C VAL A 146 -12.88 9.63 7.40
N GLY A 147 -11.96 10.00 8.28
CA GLY A 147 -12.06 9.76 9.72
C GLY A 147 -13.15 10.62 10.37
N ARG A 148 -13.15 10.65 11.70
CA ARG A 148 -14.06 11.55 12.44
C ARG A 148 -13.65 13.01 12.27
N ALA A 149 -14.60 13.91 12.29
CA ALA A 149 -14.32 15.33 12.44
C ALA A 149 -13.74 15.61 13.84
N LEU A 150 -12.58 16.27 13.89
CA LEU A 150 -11.91 16.62 15.14
C LEU A 150 -12.34 17.99 15.65
N MET A 151 -12.93 18.81 14.79
CA MET A 151 -13.48 20.11 15.11
C MET A 151 -14.99 20.11 14.79
N THR A 152 -15.79 20.70 15.67
CA THR A 152 -17.24 20.80 15.54
C THR A 152 -17.65 22.15 14.95
N LEU A 153 -18.92 22.24 14.50
CA LEU A 153 -19.50 23.48 14.01
C LEU A 153 -19.41 24.60 15.06
N GLY A 154 -19.17 25.83 14.60
CA GLY A 154 -19.02 27.01 15.43
C GLY A 154 -17.63 27.22 16.01
N ASN A 155 -16.69 26.26 15.88
CA ASN A 155 -15.32 26.46 16.28
C ASN A 155 -14.59 27.37 15.28
N ASN A 156 -13.70 28.21 15.81
CA ASN A 156 -12.76 28.97 15.00
C ASN A 156 -11.57 28.09 14.66
N VAL A 157 -11.25 27.97 13.38
CA VAL A 157 -10.11 27.20 12.88
C VAL A 157 -9.04 28.11 12.33
N SER A 158 -7.79 27.72 12.52
CA SER A 158 -6.63 28.48 12.07
C SER A 158 -6.04 27.88 10.82
N GLY A 159 -5.84 28.69 9.78
CA GLY A 159 -5.09 28.36 8.56
C GLY A 159 -3.65 28.89 8.58
N VAL A 160 -3.14 29.32 9.72
CA VAL A 160 -1.78 29.86 9.85
C VAL A 160 -0.78 28.72 9.97
N ASP A 161 0.30 28.77 9.19
CA ASP A 161 1.36 27.77 9.22
C ASP A 161 1.95 27.59 10.64
N GLY A 162 2.15 26.32 11.02
CA GLY A 162 2.62 25.93 12.35
C GLY A 162 1.54 25.90 13.45
N MET A 163 0.35 26.48 13.21
CA MET A 163 -0.80 26.48 14.12
C MET A 163 -2.09 25.97 13.46
N ASN A 164 -1.97 25.35 12.28
CA ASN A 164 -3.13 24.90 11.51
C ASN A 164 -3.92 23.85 12.28
N SER A 165 -5.23 24.06 12.38
CA SER A 165 -6.14 23.12 13.01
C SER A 165 -6.26 21.84 12.20
N LEU A 166 -6.02 20.67 12.81
CA LEU A 166 -6.34 19.39 12.19
C LEU A 166 -7.87 19.17 12.23
N LEU A 167 -8.51 19.04 11.08
CA LEU A 167 -9.97 18.90 10.98
C LEU A 167 -10.41 17.44 10.87
N ALA A 168 -9.74 16.66 10.04
CA ALA A 168 -9.97 15.24 9.83
C ALA A 168 -8.75 14.61 9.14
N THR A 169 -8.75 13.29 9.02
CA THR A 169 -7.79 12.55 8.19
C THR A 169 -8.56 11.78 7.13
N VAL A 170 -8.07 11.78 5.91
CA VAL A 170 -8.58 10.93 4.81
C VAL A 170 -7.49 9.92 4.45
N VAL A 171 -7.86 8.65 4.38
CA VAL A 171 -6.95 7.55 4.01
C VAL A 171 -7.48 6.84 2.77
N SER A 172 -6.59 6.49 1.85
CA SER A 172 -6.93 5.62 0.72
C SER A 172 -7.27 4.22 1.25
N VAL A 173 -8.19 3.52 0.60
CA VAL A 173 -8.63 2.18 1.01
C VAL A 173 -8.33 1.10 -0.02
N ASP A 174 -8.17 1.45 -1.29
CA ASP A 174 -7.82 0.55 -2.37
C ASP A 174 -6.93 1.30 -3.39
N PRO A 175 -5.73 0.76 -3.69
CA PRO A 175 -5.05 -0.35 -3.03
C PRO A 175 -4.55 -0.01 -1.61
N VAL A 176 -4.03 -1.02 -0.89
CA VAL A 176 -3.36 -0.85 0.40
C VAL A 176 -1.93 -1.33 0.33
N HIS A 177 -1.10 -0.84 1.23
CA HIS A 177 0.23 -1.35 1.48
C HIS A 177 0.24 -2.32 2.67
N ALA A 178 1.15 -3.29 2.65
CA ALA A 178 1.55 -4.01 3.84
C ALA A 178 3.07 -3.88 4.00
N TYR A 179 3.50 -3.52 5.19
CA TYR A 179 4.92 -3.40 5.55
C TYR A 179 5.30 -4.57 6.43
N ALA A 180 6.46 -5.17 6.17
CA ALA A 180 7.06 -6.16 7.03
C ALA A 180 8.59 -6.10 6.98
N ASP A 181 9.21 -6.67 8.01
CA ASP A 181 10.64 -6.73 8.16
C ASP A 181 11.15 -8.09 7.69
N LEU A 182 12.18 -8.07 6.86
CA LEU A 182 12.83 -9.25 6.29
C LEU A 182 14.22 -9.39 6.89
N ASP A 183 14.50 -10.50 7.54
CA ASP A 183 15.81 -10.79 8.11
C ASP A 183 16.90 -10.88 7.04
N GLU A 184 18.12 -10.47 7.36
CA GLU A 184 19.27 -10.48 6.45
C GLU A 184 19.49 -11.86 5.80
N ALA A 185 19.38 -12.96 6.57
CA ALA A 185 19.55 -14.31 6.04
C ALA A 185 18.51 -14.67 4.98
N VAL A 186 17.26 -14.22 5.17
CA VAL A 186 16.18 -14.42 4.20
C VAL A 186 16.38 -13.55 2.98
N LEU A 187 16.81 -12.28 3.16
CA LEU A 187 17.15 -11.36 2.08
C LEU A 187 18.25 -11.92 1.17
N LEU A 188 19.32 -12.47 1.75
CA LEU A 188 20.43 -13.07 0.98
C LEU A 188 19.96 -14.27 0.17
N ARG A 189 19.09 -15.13 0.73
CA ARG A 189 18.45 -16.23 -0.01
C ARG A 189 17.60 -15.71 -1.16
N LEU A 190 16.73 -14.75 -0.87
CA LEU A 190 15.83 -14.13 -1.85
C LEU A 190 16.61 -13.53 -3.03
N ASN A 191 17.68 -12.79 -2.75
CA ASN A 191 18.52 -12.17 -3.77
C ASN A 191 19.23 -13.21 -4.67
N ARG A 192 19.66 -14.34 -4.10
CA ARG A 192 20.23 -15.44 -4.87
C ARG A 192 19.21 -16.00 -5.86
N PHE A 193 18.03 -16.40 -5.40
CA PHE A 193 16.99 -16.96 -6.26
C PHE A 193 16.41 -15.94 -7.24
N ARG A 194 16.39 -14.67 -6.88
CA ARG A 194 16.02 -13.59 -7.79
C ARG A 194 17.04 -13.45 -8.94
N ALA A 195 18.34 -13.49 -8.65
CA ALA A 195 19.38 -13.43 -9.66
C ALA A 195 19.32 -14.63 -10.64
N GLU A 196 18.95 -15.81 -10.13
CA GLU A 196 18.75 -17.04 -10.90
C GLU A 196 17.39 -17.09 -11.61
N LYS A 197 16.52 -16.07 -11.46
CA LYS A 197 15.13 -16.01 -12.02
C LYS A 197 14.25 -17.19 -11.63
N GLN A 198 14.41 -17.68 -10.41
CA GLN A 198 13.70 -18.87 -9.90
C GLN A 198 12.50 -18.52 -8.98
N LEU A 199 12.30 -17.24 -8.68
CA LEU A 199 11.16 -16.81 -7.87
C LEU A 199 9.90 -16.62 -8.71
N PRO A 200 8.70 -16.86 -8.14
CA PRO A 200 7.44 -16.52 -8.77
C PRO A 200 7.30 -15.00 -8.84
N VAL A 201 7.22 -14.47 -10.06
CA VAL A 201 7.07 -13.05 -10.33
C VAL A 201 5.83 -12.78 -11.17
N ASP A 202 5.35 -11.55 -11.13
CA ASP A 202 4.31 -11.06 -12.04
C ASP A 202 4.92 -10.69 -13.42
N GLU A 203 4.07 -10.18 -14.32
CA GLU A 203 4.49 -9.74 -15.67
C GLU A 203 5.49 -8.58 -15.65
N GLN A 204 5.57 -7.84 -14.54
CA GLN A 204 6.48 -6.72 -14.34
C GLN A 204 7.77 -7.13 -13.59
N GLY A 205 7.92 -8.42 -13.28
CA GLY A 205 9.08 -8.96 -12.56
C GLY A 205 9.06 -8.71 -11.05
N ARG A 206 7.90 -8.35 -10.46
CA ARG A 206 7.74 -8.17 -9.03
C ARG A 206 7.42 -9.51 -8.36
N ILE A 207 7.96 -9.75 -7.18
CA ILE A 207 7.76 -10.98 -6.43
C ILE A 207 6.31 -11.06 -5.95
N ARG A 208 5.63 -12.15 -6.28
CA ARG A 208 4.28 -12.43 -5.76
C ARG A 208 4.37 -12.88 -4.32
N VAL A 209 3.48 -12.36 -3.50
CA VAL A 209 3.34 -12.70 -2.08
C VAL A 209 1.88 -12.91 -1.74
N SER A 210 1.63 -13.65 -0.68
CA SER A 210 0.27 -13.86 -0.19
C SER A 210 0.17 -13.34 1.24
N LEU A 211 -1.00 -12.83 1.62
CA LEU A 211 -1.25 -12.24 2.92
C LEU A 211 -2.50 -12.87 3.55
N GLY A 212 -2.47 -13.07 4.85
CA GLY A 212 -3.60 -13.52 5.66
C GLY A 212 -3.75 -12.69 6.92
N LEU A 213 -4.99 -12.35 7.26
CA LEU A 213 -5.34 -11.69 8.52
C LEU A 213 -5.28 -12.68 9.70
N ALA A 214 -5.42 -12.16 10.92
CA ALA A 214 -5.29 -12.98 12.14
C ALA A 214 -6.41 -14.02 12.31
N ASP A 215 -7.60 -13.74 11.76
CA ASP A 215 -8.79 -14.60 11.80
C ASP A 215 -8.95 -15.49 10.56
N GLU A 216 -8.05 -15.39 9.59
CA GLU A 216 -8.11 -16.15 8.34
C GLU A 216 -7.21 -17.39 8.40
N GLU A 217 -7.71 -18.50 7.86
CA GLU A 217 -6.90 -19.69 7.62
C GLU A 217 -6.12 -19.52 6.30
N GLY A 218 -4.78 -19.72 6.36
CA GLY A 218 -3.90 -19.58 5.21
C GLY A 218 -3.60 -18.12 4.85
N PHE A 219 -3.52 -17.83 3.54
CA PHE A 219 -3.12 -16.55 2.96
C PHE A 219 -3.99 -16.23 1.74
N PRO A 220 -5.27 -15.83 1.94
CA PRO A 220 -6.23 -15.66 0.84
C PRO A 220 -6.01 -14.41 -0.01
N HIS A 221 -5.24 -13.41 0.46
CA HIS A 221 -5.02 -12.17 -0.26
C HIS A 221 -3.71 -12.23 -1.04
N GLU A 222 -3.76 -11.97 -2.34
CA GLU A 222 -2.59 -11.93 -3.19
C GLU A 222 -2.10 -10.50 -3.39
N GLY A 223 -0.78 -10.32 -3.36
CA GLY A 223 -0.13 -9.04 -3.57
C GLY A 223 1.23 -9.21 -4.24
N VAL A 224 1.90 -8.10 -4.44
CA VAL A 224 3.23 -8.07 -5.03
C VAL A 224 4.16 -7.19 -4.20
N VAL A 225 5.44 -7.60 -4.09
CA VAL A 225 6.45 -6.74 -3.49
C VAL A 225 6.66 -5.54 -4.41
N GLU A 226 6.35 -4.36 -3.92
CA GLU A 226 6.52 -3.11 -4.64
C GLU A 226 7.94 -2.57 -4.51
N SER A 227 8.47 -2.59 -3.29
CA SER A 227 9.83 -2.10 -3.02
C SER A 227 10.43 -2.74 -1.77
N PHE A 228 11.75 -2.77 -1.75
CA PHE A 228 12.56 -2.99 -0.56
C PHE A 228 13.18 -1.65 -0.16
N ASP A 229 13.37 -1.43 1.13
CA ASP A 229 14.11 -0.26 1.59
C ASP A 229 15.56 -0.31 1.07
N ASN A 230 16.23 0.81 1.05
CA ASN A 230 17.58 0.95 0.51
C ASN A 230 18.68 0.59 1.53
N ARG A 231 18.31 0.35 2.77
CA ARG A 231 19.25 0.09 3.87
C ARG A 231 18.64 -0.83 4.92
N LEU A 232 19.46 -1.80 5.39
CA LEU A 232 19.12 -2.58 6.58
C LEU A 232 19.10 -1.67 7.81
N ASP A 233 18.14 -1.93 8.69
CA ASP A 233 18.18 -1.41 10.04
C ASP A 233 19.32 -2.08 10.80
N ARG A 234 20.18 -1.28 11.43
CA ARG A 234 21.41 -1.79 12.11
C ARG A 234 21.12 -2.41 13.46
N ASP A 235 20.01 -2.01 14.09
CA ASP A 235 19.68 -2.45 15.43
C ASP A 235 18.95 -3.81 15.40
N THR A 236 18.17 -4.05 14.35
CA THR A 236 17.39 -5.28 14.17
C THR A 236 18.01 -6.27 13.15
N GLY A 237 18.91 -5.81 12.26
CA GLY A 237 19.45 -6.62 11.17
C GLY A 237 18.39 -6.98 10.11
N SER A 238 17.30 -6.22 10.03
CA SER A 238 16.21 -6.46 9.09
C SER A 238 16.11 -5.38 8.02
N LEU A 239 15.48 -5.73 6.91
CA LEU A 239 15.17 -4.84 5.79
C LEU A 239 13.65 -4.68 5.68
N LEU A 240 13.17 -3.45 5.79
CA LEU A 240 11.76 -3.16 5.56
C LEU A 240 11.41 -3.36 4.09
N PHE A 241 10.34 -4.07 3.81
CA PHE A 241 9.79 -4.16 2.45
C PHE A 241 8.30 -3.85 2.43
N ARG A 242 7.84 -3.41 1.28
CA ARG A 242 6.49 -2.96 1.04
C ARG A 242 5.82 -3.83 -0.01
N VAL A 243 4.64 -4.29 0.33
CA VAL A 243 3.76 -5.07 -0.53
C VAL A 243 2.58 -4.23 -0.94
N LEU A 244 2.23 -4.24 -2.21
CA LEU A 244 1.02 -3.63 -2.74
C LEU A 244 -0.06 -4.71 -2.89
N LEU A 245 -1.24 -4.45 -2.31
CA LEU A 245 -2.38 -5.37 -2.34
C LEU A 245 -3.63 -4.65 -2.85
N PRO A 246 -4.37 -5.26 -3.79
CA PRO A 246 -5.71 -4.81 -4.13
C PRO A 246 -6.66 -5.04 -2.94
N ASN A 247 -7.59 -4.13 -2.73
CA ASN A 247 -8.54 -4.19 -1.61
C ASN A 247 -9.96 -3.74 -2.03
N PRO A 248 -10.53 -4.32 -3.11
CA PRO A 248 -11.83 -3.89 -3.64
C PRO A 248 -12.97 -4.05 -2.63
N ASP A 249 -12.88 -5.03 -1.72
CA ASP A 249 -13.87 -5.31 -0.70
C ASP A 249 -13.66 -4.49 0.59
N GLU A 250 -12.64 -3.63 0.64
CA GLU A 250 -12.25 -2.79 1.79
C GLU A 250 -12.05 -3.57 3.11
N ARG A 251 -11.75 -4.88 3.01
CA ARG A 251 -11.54 -5.75 4.19
C ARG A 251 -10.18 -5.53 4.85
N LEU A 252 -9.18 -5.15 4.06
CA LEU A 252 -7.84 -4.83 4.54
C LEU A 252 -7.83 -3.39 5.08
N VAL A 253 -8.19 -3.24 6.37
CA VAL A 253 -8.24 -1.93 7.01
C VAL A 253 -6.85 -1.49 7.43
N PRO A 254 -6.40 -0.25 7.10
CA PRO A 254 -5.14 0.28 7.58
C PRO A 254 -5.02 0.23 9.11
N GLY A 255 -3.88 -0.25 9.60
CA GLY A 255 -3.60 -0.47 11.02
C GLY A 255 -3.72 -1.94 11.48
N LEU A 256 -4.35 -2.82 10.71
CA LEU A 256 -4.41 -4.23 11.03
C LEU A 256 -3.04 -4.91 10.91
N PHE A 257 -2.81 -5.91 11.74
CA PHE A 257 -1.70 -6.85 11.59
C PHE A 257 -2.05 -7.91 10.54
N ALA A 258 -1.03 -8.30 9.79
CA ALA A 258 -1.15 -9.32 8.76
C ALA A 258 0.05 -10.25 8.77
N ARG A 259 -0.17 -11.50 8.36
CA ARG A 259 0.88 -12.47 8.08
C ARG A 259 1.17 -12.42 6.59
N ILE A 260 2.42 -12.24 6.22
CA ILE A 260 2.86 -12.17 4.82
C ILE A 260 3.69 -13.40 4.52
N SER A 261 3.28 -14.16 3.51
CA SER A 261 4.01 -15.31 3.01
C SER A 261 4.78 -14.91 1.75
N ILE A 262 6.12 -14.86 1.87
CA ILE A 262 7.02 -14.51 0.78
C ILE A 262 7.75 -15.75 0.28
N PRO A 263 7.84 -16.01 -1.04
CA PRO A 263 8.60 -17.13 -1.58
C PRO A 263 10.10 -16.89 -1.39
N VAL A 264 10.79 -17.89 -0.85
CA VAL A 264 12.23 -17.86 -0.56
C VAL A 264 13.01 -18.97 -1.26
N GLY A 265 12.43 -19.54 -2.30
CA GLY A 265 13.03 -20.57 -3.13
C GLY A 265 12.25 -20.83 -4.41
N PRO A 266 12.77 -21.66 -5.31
CA PRO A 266 12.12 -21.98 -6.56
C PRO A 266 10.84 -22.76 -6.34
N ALA A 267 9.86 -22.53 -7.21
CA ALA A 267 8.73 -23.43 -7.34
C ALA A 267 9.21 -24.79 -7.86
N GLY A 268 8.81 -25.84 -7.20
CA GLY A 268 9.22 -27.21 -7.55
C GLY A 268 8.24 -28.23 -7.03
N ASN A 269 8.64 -29.49 -7.05
CA ASN A 269 7.91 -30.55 -6.42
C ASN A 269 8.57 -30.91 -5.09
N ALA A 270 7.77 -31.08 -4.05
CA ALA A 270 8.22 -31.59 -2.77
C ALA A 270 7.56 -32.92 -2.46
N LEU A 271 8.31 -33.79 -1.78
CA LEU A 271 7.77 -35.06 -1.31
C LEU A 271 6.99 -34.83 -0.02
N VAL A 272 5.81 -35.42 0.08
CA VAL A 272 4.98 -35.37 1.27
C VAL A 272 4.70 -36.76 1.81
N VAL A 273 4.66 -36.87 3.13
CA VAL A 273 4.29 -38.07 3.86
C VAL A 273 3.27 -37.72 4.96
N PRO A 274 2.42 -38.65 5.42
CA PRO A 274 1.58 -38.41 6.60
C PRO A 274 2.46 -37.99 7.80
N ASP A 275 2.05 -36.99 8.56
CA ASP A 275 2.85 -36.45 9.68
C ASP A 275 3.17 -37.54 10.73
N SER A 276 2.28 -38.52 10.90
CA SER A 276 2.43 -39.66 11.80
C SER A 276 3.60 -40.59 11.48
N VAL A 277 4.17 -40.48 10.29
CA VAL A 277 5.30 -41.31 9.83
C VAL A 277 6.64 -40.81 10.35
N ILE A 278 6.68 -39.58 10.80
CA ILE A 278 7.92 -38.91 11.21
C ILE A 278 8.18 -39.20 12.69
N GLY A 279 9.22 -39.97 12.97
CA GLY A 279 9.75 -40.21 14.31
C GLY A 279 10.72 -39.11 14.74
N THR A 280 10.93 -39.02 16.03
CA THR A 280 11.94 -38.12 16.65
C THR A 280 12.88 -38.93 17.53
N GLU A 281 14.18 -38.72 17.34
CA GLU A 281 15.22 -39.30 18.16
C GLU A 281 16.28 -38.25 18.46
N GLN A 282 16.52 -37.93 19.72
CA GLN A 282 17.54 -36.98 20.17
C GLN A 282 17.54 -35.66 19.34
N SER A 283 16.39 -35.07 19.07
CA SER A 283 16.23 -33.86 18.24
C SER A 283 16.30 -34.05 16.71
N LEU A 284 16.69 -35.21 16.21
CA LEU A 284 16.66 -35.51 14.79
C LEU A 284 15.32 -36.14 14.40
N LYS A 285 14.80 -35.71 13.25
CA LYS A 285 13.61 -36.30 12.65
C LYS A 285 14.01 -37.38 11.68
N PHE A 286 13.25 -38.48 11.67
CA PHE A 286 13.52 -39.61 10.78
C PHE A 286 12.22 -40.25 10.30
N ALA A 287 12.31 -40.95 9.19
CA ALA A 287 11.29 -41.85 8.69
C ALA A 287 11.89 -43.24 8.45
N TYR A 288 11.08 -44.27 8.59
CA TYR A 288 11.47 -45.61 8.23
C TYR A 288 11.12 -45.89 6.76
N THR A 289 12.10 -46.42 6.02
CA THR A 289 11.95 -46.89 4.65
C THR A 289 12.23 -48.39 4.59
N VAL A 290 11.74 -49.03 3.54
CA VAL A 290 11.98 -50.47 3.28
C VAL A 290 12.85 -50.63 2.06
N SER A 291 14.02 -51.22 2.20
CA SER A 291 14.96 -51.49 1.10
C SER A 291 14.40 -52.52 0.10
N SER A 292 15.10 -52.69 -1.02
CA SER A 292 14.78 -53.74 -2.01
C SER A 292 14.88 -55.15 -1.43
N SER A 293 15.69 -55.35 -0.39
CA SER A 293 15.85 -56.64 0.35
C SER A 293 14.79 -56.87 1.44
N ASN A 294 13.76 -56.01 1.52
CA ASN A 294 12.73 -56.02 2.56
C ASN A 294 13.24 -55.85 3.99
N THR A 295 14.31 -55.09 4.17
CA THR A 295 14.85 -54.69 5.48
C THR A 295 14.51 -53.21 5.75
N VAL A 296 14.27 -52.91 7.03
CA VAL A 296 13.97 -51.53 7.47
C VAL A 296 15.23 -50.71 7.49
N GLU A 297 15.21 -49.55 6.81
CA GLU A 297 16.25 -48.54 6.93
C GLU A 297 15.69 -47.31 7.63
N LYS A 298 16.54 -46.71 8.48
CA LYS A 298 16.24 -45.43 9.13
C LYS A 298 16.83 -44.29 8.28
N ARG A 299 15.97 -43.38 7.81
CA ARG A 299 16.38 -42.21 7.05
C ARG A 299 16.15 -40.96 7.86
N PHE A 300 17.20 -40.21 8.12
CA PHE A 300 17.06 -38.87 8.72
C PHE A 300 16.47 -37.93 7.67
N VAL A 301 15.46 -37.17 8.09
CA VAL A 301 14.71 -36.27 7.21
C VAL A 301 14.67 -34.86 7.79
N VAL A 302 14.63 -33.87 6.93
CA VAL A 302 14.37 -32.48 7.30
C VAL A 302 12.91 -32.19 6.97
N PRO A 303 12.04 -32.10 7.99
CA PRO A 303 10.64 -31.82 7.77
C PRO A 303 10.43 -30.34 7.45
N GLY A 304 9.52 -30.05 6.53
CA GLY A 304 8.98 -28.75 6.21
C GLY A 304 7.61 -28.48 6.85
N PRO A 305 6.84 -27.55 6.34
CA PRO A 305 5.50 -27.25 6.83
C PRO A 305 4.51 -28.40 6.61
N LEU A 306 3.42 -28.35 7.36
CA LEU A 306 2.28 -29.26 7.21
C LEU A 306 1.33 -28.69 6.15
N VAL A 307 0.99 -29.50 5.14
CA VAL A 307 0.06 -29.13 4.06
C VAL A 307 -1.01 -30.21 3.96
N HIS A 308 -2.27 -29.85 4.13
CA HIS A 308 -3.41 -30.75 4.06
C HIS A 308 -3.24 -32.06 4.90
N GLY A 309 -2.69 -31.94 6.12
CA GLY A 309 -2.45 -33.07 7.02
C GLY A 309 -1.23 -33.94 6.65
N LYS A 310 -0.48 -33.60 5.62
CA LYS A 310 0.77 -34.24 5.22
C LYS A 310 1.95 -33.32 5.47
N ARG A 311 3.07 -33.88 5.88
CA ARG A 311 4.32 -33.16 6.13
C ARG A 311 5.18 -33.14 4.88
N ILE A 312 5.61 -31.94 4.47
CA ILE A 312 6.61 -31.80 3.42
C ILE A 312 7.96 -32.30 3.95
N ILE A 313 8.70 -32.99 3.10
CA ILE A 313 10.08 -33.40 3.37
C ILE A 313 11.00 -32.62 2.45
N LEU A 314 11.78 -31.73 3.07
CA LEU A 314 12.72 -30.88 2.36
C LEU A 314 13.97 -31.64 1.90
N SER A 315 14.39 -32.63 2.66
CA SER A 315 15.51 -33.53 2.30
C SER A 315 15.46 -34.83 3.09
N GLY A 316 16.15 -35.87 2.58
CA GLY A 316 16.32 -37.16 3.27
C GLY A 316 15.49 -38.30 2.70
N LEU A 317 14.47 -38.05 1.87
CA LEU A 317 13.74 -39.07 1.09
C LEU A 317 13.94 -38.84 -0.40
N LYS A 318 13.76 -39.93 -1.16
CA LYS A 318 13.78 -39.92 -2.62
C LYS A 318 12.43 -40.33 -3.16
N GLU A 319 12.11 -39.90 -4.37
CA GLU A 319 10.92 -40.32 -5.08
C GLU A 319 10.96 -41.84 -5.32
N GLY A 320 9.84 -42.52 -5.10
CA GLY A 320 9.71 -43.97 -5.25
C GLY A 320 10.26 -44.81 -4.09
N GLU A 321 10.84 -44.22 -3.03
CA GLU A 321 11.20 -44.98 -1.82
C GLU A 321 9.94 -45.51 -1.11
N ARG A 322 10.00 -46.72 -0.57
CA ARG A 322 8.90 -47.35 0.17
C ARG A 322 8.94 -46.88 1.64
N VAL A 323 8.15 -45.86 2.00
CA VAL A 323 8.08 -45.33 3.35
C VAL A 323 7.04 -46.13 4.16
N ILE A 324 7.37 -46.48 5.42
CA ILE A 324 6.44 -47.17 6.31
C ILE A 324 5.41 -46.17 6.82
N VAL A 325 4.16 -46.28 6.34
CA VAL A 325 3.05 -45.40 6.72
C VAL A 325 2.23 -45.94 7.90
N ASN A 326 2.29 -47.26 8.13
CA ASN A 326 1.63 -47.88 9.29
C ASN A 326 2.45 -49.08 9.81
N GLY A 327 2.42 -49.29 11.12
CA GLY A 327 3.18 -50.36 11.78
C GLY A 327 4.58 -49.96 12.24
N THR A 328 4.88 -48.68 12.33
CA THR A 328 6.17 -48.12 12.82
C THR A 328 6.50 -48.64 14.24
N LEU A 329 5.51 -48.86 15.11
CA LEU A 329 5.68 -49.42 16.43
C LEU A 329 6.16 -50.91 16.44
N ARG A 330 6.10 -51.60 15.31
CA ARG A 330 6.56 -52.98 15.16
C ARG A 330 8.01 -53.06 14.70
N VAL A 331 8.61 -51.93 14.37
CA VAL A 331 10.02 -51.83 14.02
C VAL A 331 10.81 -51.67 15.31
N LEU A 332 11.56 -52.69 15.69
CA LEU A 332 12.35 -52.71 16.90
C LEU A 332 13.76 -52.12 16.71
N PHE A 333 14.35 -52.38 15.55
CA PHE A 333 15.67 -51.86 15.20
C PHE A 333 15.86 -51.71 13.68
N PRO A 334 16.73 -50.83 13.22
CA PRO A 334 17.10 -50.73 11.80
C PRO A 334 17.77 -52.05 11.36
N GLY A 335 17.50 -52.46 10.11
CA GLY A 335 17.98 -53.77 9.58
C GLY A 335 17.03 -54.93 9.79
N GLN A 336 15.95 -54.76 10.57
CA GLN A 336 14.93 -55.78 10.77
C GLN A 336 14.25 -56.19 9.45
N PRO A 337 14.15 -57.49 9.10
CA PRO A 337 13.38 -57.95 7.98
C PRO A 337 11.88 -57.77 8.23
N VAL A 338 11.17 -57.25 7.27
CA VAL A 338 9.74 -56.98 7.32
C VAL A 338 9.01 -57.51 6.10
N GLN A 339 7.72 -57.76 6.22
CA GLN A 339 6.85 -58.08 5.12
C GLN A 339 6.11 -56.78 4.72
N PRO A 340 6.52 -56.10 3.62
CA PRO A 340 5.85 -54.91 3.17
C PRO A 340 4.50 -55.27 2.54
N GLN A 341 3.46 -54.56 2.91
CA GLN A 341 2.16 -54.58 2.25
C GLN A 341 1.91 -53.18 1.71
N GLU A 342 1.66 -53.06 0.42
CA GLU A 342 1.35 -51.77 -0.18
C GLU A 342 0.04 -51.22 0.40
N ALA A 343 0.06 -49.93 0.74
CA ALA A 343 -1.14 -49.22 1.14
C ALA A 343 -2.11 -49.17 -0.06
N PRO A 344 -3.42 -49.41 0.14
CA PRO A 344 -4.39 -49.18 -0.91
C PRO A 344 -4.24 -47.72 -1.39
N ALA A 345 -4.15 -47.53 -2.71
CA ALA A 345 -4.04 -46.20 -3.32
C ALA A 345 -5.15 -45.29 -2.77
N ALA A 346 -4.76 -44.17 -2.13
CA ALA A 346 -5.74 -43.21 -1.63
C ALA A 346 -6.56 -42.71 -2.83
N ALA A 347 -7.86 -42.93 -2.79
CA ALA A 347 -8.78 -42.39 -3.79
C ALA A 347 -8.64 -40.85 -3.76
N PRO A 348 -8.63 -40.17 -4.92
CA PRO A 348 -8.54 -38.71 -4.97
C PRO A 348 -9.70 -38.12 -4.15
N SER A 349 -9.36 -37.35 -3.12
CA SER A 349 -10.35 -36.62 -2.32
C SER A 349 -11.00 -35.57 -3.20
N THR A 350 -12.19 -35.84 -3.70
CA THR A 350 -13.07 -34.82 -4.29
C THR A 350 -13.34 -33.74 -3.26
N PRO A 351 -13.17 -32.46 -3.59
CA PRO A 351 -13.55 -31.37 -2.70
C PRO A 351 -15.06 -31.46 -2.49
N LYS A 352 -15.50 -31.61 -1.24
CA LYS A 352 -16.90 -31.46 -0.88
C LYS A 352 -17.33 -30.05 -1.25
N SER A 353 -18.14 -29.93 -2.29
CA SER A 353 -18.92 -28.72 -2.55
C SER A 353 -19.82 -28.47 -1.34
N GLY A 354 -19.52 -27.38 -0.58
CA GLY A 354 -20.38 -26.92 0.48
C GLY A 354 -21.75 -26.57 -0.11
N SER A 355 -22.76 -27.35 0.28
CA SER A 355 -24.15 -27.01 0.04
C SER A 355 -24.50 -25.77 0.84
N ALA A 356 -24.95 -24.73 0.12
CA ALA A 356 -25.64 -23.57 0.67
C ALA A 356 -26.85 -24.01 1.50
N HIS A 357 -26.98 -23.45 2.68
CA HIS A 357 -28.24 -23.15 3.34
C HIS A 357 -28.11 -21.80 4.05
#